data_46e913c31aab158e7dfbea5a4becb9d1
#
_entry.id   46e913c31aab158e7dfbea5a4becb9d1
#
_cell.length_a   1.000
_cell.length_b   1.000
_cell.length_c   1.000
_cell.angle_alpha   90.00
_cell.angle_beta   90.00
_cell.angle_gamma   90.00
#
_symmetry.space_group_name_H-M   'P 1'
#
loop_
_entity.id
_entity.type
_entity.pdbx_description
1 polymer ?
#
loop_
_entity_poly.entity_id
_entity_poly.type
_entity_poly.pdbx_seq_one_letter_code
_entity_poly.pdbx_strand_id
1 'polypeptide(L)'
;MSLFTACSDDDEAPDYSKVIESEMAGNYKGTLTVTVEGTTMPSEPQKIKIEKAGPSAINLSLANFSFMGITIGDVELKNCVLSQNGNVYTFTGTQDLKVDALSCTINAKGTIANSAVKVDMDIDATVGGLKQSVKVVYEGTRLTGSESSEAKITAFSFDMSNEANAIVIEQPVINEDNTITFRVDEAKVEENPDALKNLVSTFTISDKATSSVESGKAMNLSSDVTIAVTAEDGTIVEYVVKTPVKVKITVMNCKLDKWKTDLFMGQVSYPTPDEKGVATSNGGAGFFNGAEPKLGFPVIEEEKGFKGHAAKLITLDSRTYMNGIAPITSGSLFTGKFE
;
A
#
# COMPACT_ATOMS: atom_id res chain seq x y z
N MET A 1 62.78 -30.79 -53.73
CA MET A 1 62.77 -29.96 -52.50
C MET A 1 61.38 -29.42 -52.38
N SER A 2 60.49 -30.09 -51.65
CA SER A 2 59.09 -29.77 -51.52
C SER A 2 58.89 -29.05 -50.21
N LEU A 3 58.57 -27.75 -50.27
CA LEU A 3 58.20 -26.96 -49.11
C LEU A 3 56.75 -27.28 -48.75
N PHE A 4 56.53 -27.96 -47.65
CA PHE A 4 55.23 -28.01 -46.98
C PHE A 4 55.07 -26.72 -46.17
N THR A 5 54.25 -25.80 -46.62
CA THR A 5 53.69 -24.75 -45.80
C THR A 5 52.61 -25.40 -44.94
N ALA A 6 52.90 -25.59 -43.67
CA ALA A 6 51.87 -25.88 -42.66
C ALA A 6 51.08 -24.58 -42.47
N CYS A 7 49.86 -24.53 -42.93
CA CYS A 7 48.87 -23.63 -42.42
C CYS A 7 48.50 -24.12 -40.99
N SER A 8 48.95 -23.41 -39.98
CA SER A 8 48.32 -23.50 -38.67
C SER A 8 47.05 -22.66 -38.78
N ASP A 9 45.92 -23.34 -38.97
CA ASP A 9 44.63 -22.75 -38.63
C ASP A 9 44.61 -22.67 -37.09
N ASP A 10 45.17 -21.53 -36.57
CA ASP A 10 44.80 -21.10 -35.22
C ASP A 10 43.35 -20.62 -35.32
N ASP A 11 42.38 -21.52 -35.06
CA ASP A 11 40.99 -21.16 -34.78
C ASP A 11 41.00 -20.37 -33.48
N GLU A 12 41.37 -19.08 -33.57
CA GLU A 12 41.20 -18.16 -32.44
C GLU A 12 39.72 -18.07 -32.12
N ALA A 13 39.35 -18.45 -30.89
CA ALA A 13 37.95 -18.33 -30.45
C ALA A 13 37.41 -16.90 -30.67
N PRO A 14 36.22 -16.74 -31.19
CA PRO A 14 35.69 -15.43 -31.53
C PRO A 14 35.68 -14.50 -30.31
N ASP A 15 36.20 -13.26 -30.49
CA ASP A 15 36.22 -12.21 -29.48
C ASP A 15 35.04 -11.24 -29.64
N TYR A 16 34.06 -11.37 -28.73
CA TYR A 16 32.86 -10.51 -28.67
C TYR A 16 33.00 -9.41 -27.60
N SER A 17 34.19 -9.18 -27.02
CA SER A 17 34.40 -8.23 -25.90
C SER A 17 33.76 -6.89 -26.11
N LYS A 18 33.91 -6.28 -27.28
CA LYS A 18 33.35 -4.94 -27.58
C LYS A 18 31.83 -4.94 -27.59
N VAL A 19 31.24 -5.95 -28.22
CA VAL A 19 29.79 -6.06 -28.30
C VAL A 19 29.18 -6.40 -26.93
N ILE A 20 29.84 -7.27 -26.17
CA ILE A 20 29.41 -7.56 -24.80
C ILE A 20 29.35 -6.27 -23.98
N GLU A 21 30.41 -5.45 -24.02
CA GLU A 21 30.48 -4.21 -23.22
C GLU A 21 29.52 -3.13 -23.69
N SER A 22 29.34 -2.96 -25.01
CA SER A 22 28.53 -1.88 -25.55
C SER A 22 27.03 -2.22 -25.68
N GLU A 23 26.69 -3.49 -25.98
CA GLU A 23 25.34 -3.86 -26.37
C GLU A 23 24.65 -4.87 -25.44
N MET A 24 25.44 -5.69 -24.70
CA MET A 24 24.88 -6.78 -23.89
C MET A 24 24.98 -6.52 -22.40
N ALA A 25 26.14 -6.10 -21.89
CA ALA A 25 26.32 -5.89 -20.46
C ALA A 25 25.41 -4.76 -19.95
N GLY A 26 24.78 -5.00 -18.78
CA GLY A 26 23.89 -4.05 -18.15
C GLY A 26 22.71 -4.73 -17.44
N ASN A 27 21.82 -3.91 -16.95
CA ASN A 27 20.59 -4.36 -16.34
C ASN A 27 19.50 -4.52 -17.40
N TYR A 28 18.66 -5.51 -17.21
CA TYR A 28 17.50 -5.79 -18.02
C TYR A 28 16.25 -5.85 -17.13
N LYS A 29 15.15 -5.28 -17.59
CA LYS A 29 13.85 -5.50 -17.02
C LYS A 29 13.02 -6.40 -17.92
N GLY A 30 12.24 -7.27 -17.33
CA GLY A 30 11.43 -8.21 -18.08
C GLY A 30 10.44 -8.95 -17.21
N THR A 31 9.97 -10.05 -17.72
CA THR A 31 9.07 -10.96 -17.01
C THR A 31 9.64 -12.37 -16.99
N LEU A 32 9.38 -13.05 -15.89
CA LEU A 32 9.76 -14.42 -15.67
C LEU A 32 8.50 -15.26 -15.57
N THR A 33 8.42 -16.29 -16.39
CA THR A 33 7.30 -17.24 -16.43
C THR A 33 7.79 -18.60 -15.99
N VAL A 34 7.14 -19.19 -15.02
CA VAL A 34 7.51 -20.49 -14.46
C VAL A 34 6.45 -21.54 -14.78
N THR A 35 6.89 -22.71 -15.22
CA THR A 35 6.04 -23.88 -15.47
C THR A 35 6.55 -25.04 -14.66
N VAL A 36 5.72 -25.60 -13.77
CA VAL A 36 6.03 -26.77 -12.94
C VAL A 36 5.14 -27.92 -13.35
N GLU A 37 5.72 -29.06 -13.68
CA GLU A 37 4.97 -30.27 -14.09
C GLU A 37 3.88 -29.97 -15.14
N GLY A 38 4.16 -29.06 -16.09
CA GLY A 38 3.25 -28.65 -17.14
C GLY A 38 2.21 -27.57 -16.77
N THR A 39 2.15 -27.15 -15.52
CA THR A 39 1.28 -26.05 -15.08
C THR A 39 2.04 -24.73 -15.10
N THR A 40 1.63 -23.80 -15.94
CA THR A 40 2.24 -22.47 -16.08
C THR A 40 1.62 -21.49 -15.07
N MET A 41 2.48 -20.80 -14.34
CA MET A 41 2.10 -19.74 -13.40
C MET A 41 1.99 -18.38 -14.10
N PRO A 42 1.29 -17.41 -13.54
CA PRO A 42 1.32 -16.03 -14.02
C PRO A 42 2.77 -15.52 -14.11
N SER A 43 3.06 -14.76 -15.18
CA SER A 43 4.38 -14.13 -15.34
C SER A 43 4.56 -13.02 -14.32
N GLU A 44 5.75 -12.97 -13.72
CA GLU A 44 6.11 -11.98 -12.71
C GLU A 44 7.20 -11.04 -13.25
N PRO A 45 7.19 -9.74 -12.90
CA PRO A 45 8.28 -8.83 -13.22
C PRO A 45 9.58 -9.31 -12.58
N GLN A 46 10.68 -9.27 -13.35
CA GLN A 46 12.00 -9.68 -12.86
C GLN A 46 13.09 -8.81 -13.51
N LYS A 47 14.08 -8.42 -12.71
CA LYS A 47 15.33 -7.83 -13.21
C LYS A 47 16.40 -8.88 -13.32
N ILE A 48 17.19 -8.81 -14.38
CA ILE A 48 18.43 -9.56 -14.48
C ILE A 48 19.58 -8.61 -14.81
N LYS A 49 20.80 -9.05 -14.52
CA LYS A 49 22.03 -8.35 -14.90
C LYS A 49 22.86 -9.27 -15.77
N ILE A 50 23.42 -8.71 -16.85
CA ILE A 50 24.40 -9.40 -17.71
C ILE A 50 25.72 -8.70 -17.54
N GLU A 51 26.78 -9.47 -17.29
CA GLU A 51 28.15 -8.98 -17.14
C GLU A 51 29.09 -9.78 -18.04
N LYS A 52 30.17 -9.13 -18.48
CA LYS A 52 31.22 -9.82 -19.24
C LYS A 52 31.98 -10.78 -18.32
N ALA A 53 32.09 -12.02 -18.73
CA ALA A 53 32.89 -13.04 -18.07
C ALA A 53 34.21 -13.35 -18.78
N GLY A 54 34.25 -13.12 -20.10
CA GLY A 54 35.43 -13.35 -20.93
C GLY A 54 35.23 -12.79 -22.34
N PRO A 55 36.18 -13.06 -23.26
CA PRO A 55 36.06 -12.58 -24.63
C PRO A 55 34.82 -13.06 -25.36
N SER A 56 34.38 -14.26 -25.07
CA SER A 56 33.19 -14.90 -25.65
C SER A 56 32.25 -15.50 -24.61
N ALA A 57 32.20 -14.92 -23.40
CA ALA A 57 31.38 -15.41 -22.32
C ALA A 57 30.74 -14.28 -21.50
N ILE A 58 29.54 -14.54 -20.99
CA ILE A 58 28.79 -13.64 -20.10
C ILE A 58 28.39 -14.37 -18.83
N ASN A 59 28.20 -13.61 -17.75
CA ASN A 59 27.46 -14.03 -16.57
C ASN A 59 26.07 -13.40 -16.60
N LEU A 60 25.09 -14.16 -16.14
CA LEU A 60 23.71 -13.69 -15.98
C LEU A 60 23.30 -13.91 -14.54
N SER A 61 22.83 -12.85 -13.88
CA SER A 61 22.40 -12.91 -12.48
C SER A 61 20.99 -12.38 -12.26
N LEU A 62 20.26 -13.06 -11.36
CA LEU A 62 18.99 -12.64 -10.79
C LEU A 62 19.20 -12.42 -9.29
N ALA A 63 18.87 -11.26 -8.79
CA ALA A 63 18.93 -10.97 -7.36
C ALA A 63 17.59 -11.28 -6.67
N ASN A 64 17.69 -11.74 -5.41
CA ASN A 64 16.53 -11.96 -4.53
C ASN A 64 15.43 -12.85 -5.14
N PHE A 65 15.80 -13.87 -5.88
CA PHE A 65 14.83 -14.75 -6.50
C PHE A 65 14.14 -15.61 -5.43
N SER A 66 12.81 -15.67 -5.51
CA SER A 66 11.99 -16.57 -4.70
C SER A 66 11.07 -17.38 -5.60
N PHE A 67 10.77 -18.59 -5.19
CA PHE A 67 9.93 -19.50 -5.96
C PHE A 67 9.07 -20.33 -5.03
N MET A 68 7.75 -20.34 -5.27
CA MET A 68 6.76 -21.07 -4.46
C MET A 68 6.86 -20.79 -2.94
N GLY A 69 7.15 -19.54 -2.57
CA GLY A 69 7.34 -19.14 -1.18
C GLY A 69 8.69 -19.57 -0.57
N ILE A 70 9.58 -20.14 -1.36
CA ILE A 70 10.96 -20.47 -0.96
C ILE A 70 11.86 -19.35 -1.44
N THR A 71 12.53 -18.66 -0.53
CA THR A 71 13.57 -17.69 -0.87
C THR A 71 14.81 -18.44 -1.34
N ILE A 72 15.12 -18.30 -2.63
CA ILE A 72 16.30 -18.93 -3.24
C ILE A 72 17.51 -18.02 -3.12
N GLY A 73 17.28 -16.69 -3.08
CA GLY A 73 18.34 -15.70 -3.04
C GLY A 73 18.87 -15.35 -4.42
N ASP A 74 20.17 -15.05 -4.50
CA ASP A 74 20.80 -14.67 -5.75
C ASP A 74 21.16 -15.91 -6.58
N VAL A 75 20.69 -15.93 -7.83
CA VAL A 75 20.99 -16.98 -8.80
C VAL A 75 21.93 -16.41 -9.85
N GLU A 76 23.06 -17.06 -10.10
CA GLU A 76 24.03 -16.64 -11.09
C GLU A 76 24.39 -17.79 -12.03
N LEU A 77 24.19 -17.58 -13.33
CA LEU A 77 24.68 -18.45 -14.40
C LEU A 77 26.04 -17.91 -14.86
N LYS A 78 27.10 -18.65 -14.56
CA LYS A 78 28.48 -18.21 -14.85
C LYS A 78 28.99 -18.77 -16.17
N ASN A 79 29.84 -17.96 -16.82
CA ASN A 79 30.57 -18.34 -18.02
C ASN A 79 29.68 -18.94 -19.13
N CYS A 80 28.50 -18.31 -19.34
CA CYS A 80 27.64 -18.66 -20.45
C CYS A 80 28.34 -18.35 -21.77
N VAL A 81 28.64 -19.38 -22.56
CA VAL A 81 29.41 -19.24 -23.80
C VAL A 81 28.53 -18.70 -24.91
N LEU A 82 29.03 -17.64 -25.57
CA LEU A 82 28.37 -16.95 -26.67
C LEU A 82 28.72 -17.57 -28.03
N SER A 83 27.73 -17.61 -28.91
CA SER A 83 27.88 -17.87 -30.35
C SER A 83 27.06 -16.85 -31.12
N GLN A 84 27.51 -16.45 -32.30
CA GLN A 84 26.84 -15.47 -33.15
C GLN A 84 26.26 -16.11 -34.41
N ASN A 85 25.03 -15.74 -34.70
CA ASN A 85 24.38 -16.09 -35.97
C ASN A 85 23.70 -14.82 -36.56
N GLY A 86 24.33 -14.20 -37.51
CA GLY A 86 23.91 -12.88 -38.03
C GLY A 86 23.96 -11.82 -36.92
N ASN A 87 22.84 -11.16 -36.68
CA ASN A 87 22.69 -10.12 -35.64
C ASN A 87 22.18 -10.69 -34.29
N VAL A 88 22.07 -11.99 -34.17
CA VAL A 88 21.59 -12.66 -32.95
C VAL A 88 22.77 -13.37 -32.28
N TYR A 89 22.96 -13.07 -31.02
CA TYR A 89 23.89 -13.81 -30.17
C TYR A 89 23.11 -14.84 -29.37
N THR A 90 23.58 -16.08 -29.39
CA THR A 90 23.02 -17.16 -28.57
C THR A 90 24.00 -17.52 -27.46
N PHE A 91 23.52 -17.98 -26.36
CA PHE A 91 24.36 -18.48 -25.26
C PHE A 91 23.79 -19.72 -24.59
N THR A 92 24.67 -20.49 -24.02
CA THR A 92 24.31 -21.63 -23.17
C THR A 92 25.13 -21.58 -21.88
N GLY A 93 24.50 -22.03 -20.80
CA GLY A 93 25.16 -22.15 -19.50
C GLY A 93 24.50 -23.20 -18.64
N THR A 94 25.29 -23.79 -17.73
CA THR A 94 24.78 -24.75 -16.75
C THR A 94 25.27 -24.36 -15.37
N GLN A 95 24.39 -24.41 -14.38
CA GLN A 95 24.69 -24.05 -12.99
C GLN A 95 24.02 -25.04 -12.04
N ASP A 96 24.79 -25.57 -11.09
CA ASP A 96 24.24 -26.30 -9.96
C ASP A 96 23.96 -25.31 -8.80
N LEU A 97 22.79 -25.43 -8.20
CA LEU A 97 22.37 -24.63 -7.07
C LEU A 97 21.94 -25.55 -5.93
N LYS A 98 22.35 -25.20 -4.71
CA LYS A 98 21.92 -25.85 -3.49
C LYS A 98 21.61 -24.81 -2.41
N VAL A 99 20.33 -24.77 -2.00
CA VAL A 99 19.84 -23.90 -0.94
C VAL A 99 18.95 -24.73 -0.02
N ASP A 100 19.33 -24.87 1.22
CA ASP A 100 18.61 -25.66 2.22
C ASP A 100 18.24 -27.09 1.73
N ALA A 101 16.94 -27.36 1.64
CA ALA A 101 16.41 -28.65 1.17
C ALA A 101 16.23 -28.72 -0.37
N LEU A 102 16.54 -27.62 -1.08
CA LEU A 102 16.48 -27.55 -2.53
C LEU A 102 17.86 -27.80 -3.13
N SER A 103 17.95 -28.74 -4.05
CA SER A 103 19.10 -28.89 -4.96
C SER A 103 18.59 -28.93 -6.40
N CYS A 104 19.23 -28.22 -7.30
CA CYS A 104 18.84 -28.23 -8.71
C CYS A 104 20.03 -28.01 -9.63
N THR A 105 19.90 -28.53 -10.84
CA THR A 105 20.77 -28.23 -11.99
C THR A 105 19.96 -27.39 -12.96
N ILE A 106 20.45 -26.19 -13.28
CA ILE A 106 19.87 -25.26 -14.22
C ILE A 106 20.60 -25.37 -15.56
N ASN A 107 19.90 -25.74 -16.62
CA ASN A 107 20.41 -25.73 -17.98
C ASN A 107 19.73 -24.56 -18.72
N ALA A 108 20.52 -23.54 -19.04
CA ALA A 108 20.03 -22.34 -19.68
C ALA A 108 20.52 -22.23 -21.14
N LYS A 109 19.65 -21.74 -21.98
CA LYS A 109 19.97 -21.27 -23.33
C LYS A 109 19.24 -19.96 -23.56
N GLY A 110 19.90 -19.04 -24.24
CA GLY A 110 19.26 -17.74 -24.48
C GLY A 110 19.73 -17.10 -25.76
N THR A 111 19.04 -15.99 -26.07
CA THR A 111 19.34 -15.16 -27.23
C THR A 111 19.40 -13.69 -26.81
N ILE A 112 20.31 -12.92 -27.40
CA ILE A 112 20.41 -11.48 -27.22
C ILE A 112 20.42 -10.85 -28.63
N ALA A 113 19.49 -9.94 -28.88
CA ALA A 113 19.40 -9.18 -30.11
C ALA A 113 18.65 -7.86 -29.88
N ASN A 114 19.11 -6.77 -30.48
CA ASN A 114 18.40 -5.47 -30.46
C ASN A 114 18.01 -5.02 -29.05
N SER A 115 18.91 -5.13 -28.07
CA SER A 115 18.67 -4.83 -26.65
C SER A 115 17.62 -5.73 -25.97
N ALA A 116 17.13 -6.75 -26.61
CA ALA A 116 16.24 -7.75 -26.04
C ALA A 116 17.02 -9.01 -25.65
N VAL A 117 16.61 -9.64 -24.57
CA VAL A 117 17.14 -10.94 -24.12
C VAL A 117 15.97 -11.90 -23.89
N LYS A 118 16.14 -13.13 -24.34
CA LYS A 118 15.28 -14.25 -23.97
C LYS A 118 16.15 -15.35 -23.41
N VAL A 119 15.72 -15.94 -22.30
CA VAL A 119 16.40 -17.06 -21.65
C VAL A 119 15.39 -18.16 -21.36
N ASP A 120 15.63 -19.34 -21.89
CA ASP A 120 14.91 -20.55 -21.57
C ASP A 120 15.78 -21.38 -20.62
N MET A 121 15.23 -21.75 -19.47
CA MET A 121 15.91 -22.57 -18.46
C MET A 121 15.12 -23.85 -18.19
N ASP A 122 15.75 -24.97 -18.37
CA ASP A 122 15.26 -26.27 -17.89
C ASP A 122 15.94 -26.58 -16.57
N ILE A 123 15.16 -26.80 -15.51
CA ILE A 123 15.63 -26.96 -14.13
C ILE A 123 15.18 -28.33 -13.61
N ASP A 124 16.14 -29.16 -13.32
CA ASP A 124 15.92 -30.43 -12.60
C ASP A 124 16.07 -30.16 -11.11
N ALA A 125 14.95 -30.00 -10.42
CA ALA A 125 14.91 -29.67 -9.00
C ALA A 125 14.61 -30.89 -8.13
N THR A 126 15.21 -30.90 -6.93
CA THR A 126 14.87 -31.88 -5.88
C THR A 126 14.54 -31.07 -4.62
N VAL A 127 13.30 -31.19 -4.15
CA VAL A 127 12.81 -30.53 -2.95
C VAL A 127 12.36 -31.58 -1.95
N GLY A 128 13.00 -31.63 -0.78
CA GLY A 128 12.66 -32.63 0.24
C GLY A 128 12.75 -34.07 -0.26
N GLY A 129 13.62 -34.35 -1.24
CA GLY A 129 13.81 -35.70 -1.85
C GLY A 129 12.86 -36.00 -3.02
N LEU A 130 11.92 -35.10 -3.35
CA LEU A 130 11.03 -35.24 -4.50
C LEU A 130 11.64 -34.54 -5.72
N LYS A 131 11.69 -35.20 -6.84
CA LYS A 131 12.15 -34.63 -8.11
C LYS A 131 11.02 -33.91 -8.80
N GLN A 132 11.31 -32.72 -9.32
CA GLN A 132 10.39 -31.88 -10.08
C GLN A 132 11.08 -31.28 -11.31
N SER A 133 10.41 -31.29 -12.43
CA SER A 133 10.84 -30.58 -13.64
C SER A 133 10.22 -29.19 -13.68
N VAL A 134 11.06 -28.17 -13.72
CA VAL A 134 10.66 -26.79 -13.76
C VAL A 134 11.22 -26.13 -15.03
N LYS A 135 10.36 -25.48 -15.79
CA LYS A 135 10.76 -24.65 -16.93
C LYS A 135 10.58 -23.20 -16.57
N VAL A 136 11.59 -22.41 -16.85
CA VAL A 136 11.55 -20.95 -16.63
C VAL A 136 11.89 -20.26 -17.92
N VAL A 137 11.06 -19.29 -18.32
CA VAL A 137 11.30 -18.43 -19.46
C VAL A 137 11.40 -16.98 -18.95
N TYR A 138 12.50 -16.34 -19.26
CA TYR A 138 12.68 -14.92 -19.03
C TYR A 138 12.72 -14.19 -20.37
N GLU A 139 11.97 -13.08 -20.46
CA GLU A 139 11.99 -12.18 -21.61
C GLU A 139 12.12 -10.74 -21.10
N GLY A 140 13.14 -10.01 -21.56
CA GLY A 140 13.42 -8.66 -21.07
C GLY A 140 14.15 -7.78 -22.08
N THR A 141 14.21 -6.49 -21.73
CA THR A 141 14.91 -5.45 -22.48
C THR A 141 15.95 -4.76 -21.63
N ARG A 142 17.09 -4.43 -22.27
CA ARG A 142 18.19 -3.72 -21.64
C ARG A 142 17.77 -2.32 -21.23
N LEU A 143 18.12 -1.93 -20.02
CA LEU A 143 17.93 -0.58 -19.51
C LEU A 143 19.01 0.36 -20.02
N THR A 144 18.63 1.61 -20.27
CA THR A 144 19.56 2.66 -20.72
C THR A 144 20.30 3.32 -19.57
N GLY A 145 19.80 3.12 -18.32
CA GLY A 145 20.31 3.75 -17.11
C GLY A 145 19.68 5.11 -16.79
N SER A 146 18.71 5.55 -17.60
CA SER A 146 17.95 6.78 -17.38
C SER A 146 16.55 6.53 -16.79
N GLU A 147 16.17 5.27 -16.67
CA GLU A 147 14.88 4.87 -16.14
C GLU A 147 14.80 5.17 -14.63
N SER A 148 13.62 5.61 -14.20
CA SER A 148 13.35 5.86 -12.78
C SER A 148 13.28 4.56 -11.98
N SER A 149 13.93 4.54 -10.81
CA SER A 149 13.81 3.46 -9.83
C SER A 149 12.71 3.71 -8.79
N GLU A 150 11.92 4.78 -8.96
CA GLU A 150 10.90 5.16 -8.00
C GLU A 150 9.65 4.28 -8.11
N ALA A 151 9.40 3.47 -7.09
CA ALA A 151 8.26 2.54 -6.99
C ALA A 151 7.45 2.84 -5.73
N LYS A 152 6.75 3.99 -5.72
CA LYS A 152 6.00 4.44 -4.53
C LYS A 152 4.51 4.51 -4.79
N ILE A 153 3.71 4.14 -3.77
CA ILE A 153 2.34 4.61 -3.66
C ILE A 153 2.41 6.00 -3.02
N THR A 154 2.03 7.03 -3.79
CA THR A 154 2.12 8.44 -3.36
C THR A 154 0.87 8.93 -2.65
N ALA A 155 -0.27 8.31 -2.92
CA ALA A 155 -1.53 8.52 -2.23
C ALA A 155 -2.37 7.24 -2.24
N PHE A 156 -3.13 7.02 -1.18
CA PHE A 156 -4.09 5.92 -1.06
C PHE A 156 -5.31 6.42 -0.29
N SER A 157 -6.51 6.23 -0.82
CA SER A 157 -7.73 6.76 -0.22
C SER A 157 -8.96 5.92 -0.54
N PHE A 158 -10.00 6.08 0.27
CA PHE A 158 -11.34 5.59 -0.01
C PHE A 158 -12.26 6.78 -0.30
N ASP A 159 -12.99 6.73 -1.41
CA ASP A 159 -14.07 7.70 -1.66
C ASP A 159 -15.23 7.42 -0.70
N MET A 160 -15.44 8.33 0.24
CA MET A 160 -16.48 8.20 1.28
C MET A 160 -17.90 8.40 0.72
N SER A 161 -18.05 8.89 -0.50
CA SER A 161 -19.35 8.96 -1.18
C SER A 161 -19.73 7.65 -1.86
N ASN A 162 -18.79 6.72 -2.02
CA ASN A 162 -19.04 5.40 -2.56
C ASN A 162 -19.65 4.49 -1.48
N GLU A 163 -20.83 3.96 -1.75
CA GLU A 163 -21.55 3.06 -0.82
C GLU A 163 -20.74 1.82 -0.42
N ALA A 164 -19.88 1.31 -1.31
CA ALA A 164 -18.98 0.20 -1.01
C ALA A 164 -18.02 0.51 0.15
N ASN A 165 -17.69 1.80 0.35
CA ASN A 165 -16.78 2.27 1.39
C ASN A 165 -17.50 2.77 2.65
N ALA A 166 -18.82 2.57 2.76
CA ALA A 166 -19.63 3.11 3.86
C ALA A 166 -19.21 2.61 5.26
N ILE A 167 -18.45 1.52 5.34
CA ILE A 167 -17.91 1.00 6.60
C ILE A 167 -16.61 1.71 7.03
N VAL A 168 -15.91 2.41 6.13
CA VAL A 168 -14.67 3.12 6.43
C VAL A 168 -14.99 4.36 7.27
N ILE A 169 -14.24 4.57 8.35
CA ILE A 169 -14.45 5.70 9.27
C ILE A 169 -13.25 6.65 9.31
N GLU A 170 -12.11 6.18 8.87
CA GLU A 170 -10.85 6.93 8.84
C GLU A 170 -10.11 6.66 7.55
N GLN A 171 -9.57 7.71 6.92
CA GLN A 171 -8.78 7.55 5.70
C GLN A 171 -7.49 6.78 5.96
N PRO A 172 -7.00 6.02 4.98
CA PRO A 172 -5.81 5.22 5.12
C PRO A 172 -4.55 6.06 5.36
N VAL A 173 -3.62 5.47 6.12
CA VAL A 173 -2.27 6.01 6.34
C VAL A 173 -1.27 5.06 5.71
N ILE A 174 -0.38 5.61 4.88
CA ILE A 174 0.78 4.89 4.35
C ILE A 174 1.91 5.06 5.37
N ASN A 175 2.36 3.96 5.96
CA ASN A 175 3.41 3.95 6.97
C ASN A 175 4.80 3.82 6.33
N GLU A 176 5.85 4.14 7.08
CA GLU A 176 7.25 4.08 6.62
C GLU A 176 7.72 2.66 6.24
N ASP A 177 7.09 1.64 6.80
CA ASP A 177 7.34 0.23 6.51
C ASP A 177 6.54 -0.30 5.30
N ASN A 178 5.96 0.59 4.50
CA ASN A 178 5.10 0.29 3.37
C ASN A 178 3.81 -0.46 3.73
N THR A 179 3.39 -0.46 4.98
CA THR A 179 2.05 -0.91 5.34
C THR A 179 1.05 0.23 5.16
N ILE A 180 -0.18 -0.12 4.78
CA ILE A 180 -1.31 0.81 4.65
C ILE A 180 -2.37 0.39 5.65
N THR A 181 -2.67 1.26 6.61
CA THR A 181 -3.58 0.98 7.70
C THR A 181 -4.78 1.92 7.69
N PHE A 182 -5.95 1.43 8.06
CA PHE A 182 -7.18 2.20 8.15
C PHE A 182 -8.15 1.58 9.16
N ARG A 183 -9.26 2.28 9.41
CA ARG A 183 -10.25 1.85 10.41
C ARG A 183 -11.65 1.76 9.82
N VAL A 184 -12.42 0.81 10.34
CA VAL A 184 -13.81 0.56 9.93
C VAL A 184 -14.74 0.50 11.14
N ASP A 185 -16.00 0.80 10.90
CA ASP A 185 -17.09 0.69 11.88
C ASP A 185 -17.38 -0.78 12.17
N GLU A 186 -17.14 -1.22 13.40
CA GLU A 186 -17.35 -2.58 13.84
C GLU A 186 -18.82 -3.03 13.65
N ALA A 187 -19.79 -2.20 14.01
CA ALA A 187 -21.21 -2.54 13.93
C ALA A 187 -21.64 -2.76 12.47
N LYS A 188 -21.16 -1.94 11.54
CA LYS A 188 -21.45 -2.11 10.11
C LYS A 188 -20.81 -3.36 9.51
N VAL A 189 -19.61 -3.71 9.98
CA VAL A 189 -18.94 -4.95 9.55
C VAL A 189 -19.65 -6.18 10.13
N GLU A 190 -20.18 -6.11 11.38
CA GLU A 190 -20.99 -7.18 11.96
C GLU A 190 -22.33 -7.37 11.22
N GLU A 191 -22.97 -6.26 10.81
CA GLU A 191 -24.20 -6.28 10.02
C GLU A 191 -23.96 -6.85 8.61
N ASN A 192 -22.85 -6.50 7.98
CA ASN A 192 -22.47 -6.98 6.64
C ASN A 192 -20.99 -7.36 6.56
N PRO A 193 -20.59 -8.59 6.94
CA PRO A 193 -19.21 -9.05 6.88
C PRO A 193 -18.61 -9.05 5.47
N ASP A 194 -19.44 -9.16 4.44
CA ASP A 194 -19.00 -9.15 3.03
C ASP A 194 -18.62 -7.75 2.54
N ALA A 195 -18.93 -6.70 3.28
CA ALA A 195 -18.50 -5.34 2.95
C ALA A 195 -16.97 -5.20 2.86
N LEU A 196 -16.22 -5.96 3.68
CA LEU A 196 -14.75 -6.00 3.60
C LEU A 196 -14.21 -6.59 2.30
N LYS A 197 -15.01 -7.38 1.58
CA LYS A 197 -14.58 -8.02 0.33
C LYS A 197 -14.72 -7.12 -0.89
N ASN A 198 -15.40 -5.97 -0.75
CA ASN A 198 -15.78 -5.12 -1.86
C ASN A 198 -15.36 -3.65 -1.67
N LEU A 199 -14.38 -3.37 -0.83
CA LEU A 199 -13.89 -2.02 -0.64
C LEU A 199 -13.21 -1.50 -1.91
N VAL A 200 -13.52 -0.28 -2.30
CA VAL A 200 -12.98 0.36 -3.50
C VAL A 200 -12.01 1.46 -3.09
N SER A 201 -10.73 1.17 -3.19
CA SER A 201 -9.66 2.15 -2.93
C SER A 201 -9.20 2.80 -4.22
N THR A 202 -8.80 4.05 -4.14
CA THR A 202 -8.08 4.77 -5.20
C THR A 202 -6.69 5.10 -4.71
N PHE A 203 -5.70 4.89 -5.56
CA PHE A 203 -4.31 5.22 -5.24
C PHE A 203 -3.58 5.75 -6.47
N THR A 204 -2.54 6.52 -6.22
CA THR A 204 -1.60 7.02 -7.21
C THR A 204 -0.22 6.45 -6.93
N ILE A 205 0.54 6.22 -7.99
CA ILE A 205 1.90 5.68 -7.93
C ILE A 205 2.88 6.65 -8.57
N SER A 206 4.18 6.40 -8.38
CA SER A 206 5.26 7.14 -9.03
C SER A 206 5.08 7.18 -10.54
N ASP A 207 5.58 8.24 -11.17
CA ASP A 207 5.53 8.39 -12.62
C ASP A 207 6.20 7.21 -13.34
N LYS A 208 5.57 6.73 -14.42
CA LYS A 208 6.00 5.57 -15.22
C LYS A 208 6.07 4.23 -14.46
N ALA A 209 5.70 4.18 -13.18
CA ALA A 209 5.55 2.92 -12.46
C ALA A 209 4.26 2.19 -12.86
N THR A 210 4.21 0.91 -12.60
CA THR A 210 3.02 0.07 -12.78
C THR A 210 2.67 -0.61 -11.45
N SER A 211 1.43 -1.06 -11.31
CA SER A 211 0.95 -1.73 -10.10
C SER A 211 0.37 -3.10 -10.44
N SER A 212 0.53 -4.06 -9.54
CA SER A 212 -0.06 -5.41 -9.66
C SER A 212 -1.59 -5.40 -9.47
N VAL A 213 -2.14 -4.32 -8.92
CA VAL A 213 -3.57 -4.14 -8.64
C VAL A 213 -4.04 -2.86 -9.33
N GLU A 214 -5.23 -2.88 -9.90
CA GLU A 214 -5.81 -1.72 -10.55
C GLU A 214 -6.49 -0.79 -9.53
N SER A 215 -6.11 0.50 -9.53
CA SER A 215 -6.74 1.55 -8.72
C SER A 215 -8.21 1.73 -9.11
N GLY A 216 -9.09 1.90 -8.13
CA GLY A 216 -10.53 2.08 -8.36
C GLY A 216 -11.33 0.77 -8.55
N LYS A 217 -10.71 -0.38 -8.38
CA LYS A 217 -11.39 -1.69 -8.38
C LYS A 217 -11.68 -2.17 -6.96
N ALA A 218 -12.69 -3.03 -6.86
CA ALA A 218 -13.02 -3.68 -5.60
C ALA A 218 -11.88 -4.59 -5.13
N MET A 219 -11.54 -4.47 -3.85
CA MET A 219 -10.48 -5.21 -3.18
C MET A 219 -11.03 -5.98 -1.99
N ASN A 220 -10.63 -7.23 -1.84
CA ASN A 220 -11.00 -8.03 -0.68
C ASN A 220 -10.01 -7.78 0.47
N LEU A 221 -10.41 -6.93 1.42
CA LEU A 221 -9.62 -6.56 2.60
C LEU A 221 -10.06 -7.32 3.87
N SER A 222 -10.70 -8.48 3.72
CA SER A 222 -10.92 -9.40 4.85
C SER A 222 -9.63 -10.10 5.31
N SER A 223 -8.56 -10.00 4.52
CA SER A 223 -7.18 -10.38 4.81
C SER A 223 -6.24 -9.31 4.26
N ASP A 224 -4.97 -9.35 4.66
CA ASP A 224 -3.95 -8.46 4.11
C ASP A 224 -3.83 -8.65 2.59
N VAL A 225 -3.64 -7.55 1.86
CA VAL A 225 -3.46 -7.55 0.40
C VAL A 225 -2.15 -6.87 0.05
N THR A 226 -1.31 -7.56 -0.70
CA THR A 226 -0.04 -7.01 -1.20
C THR A 226 -0.25 -6.35 -2.56
N ILE A 227 0.23 -5.12 -2.69
CA ILE A 227 0.29 -4.34 -3.92
C ILE A 227 1.76 -4.20 -4.28
N ALA A 228 2.20 -4.85 -5.35
CA ALA A 228 3.54 -4.67 -5.90
C ALA A 228 3.54 -3.48 -6.87
N VAL A 229 4.35 -2.47 -6.58
CA VAL A 229 4.60 -1.33 -7.47
C VAL A 229 5.94 -1.57 -8.17
N THR A 230 5.93 -1.56 -9.49
CA THR A 230 7.13 -1.77 -10.31
C THR A 230 7.52 -0.48 -10.99
N ALA A 231 8.72 0.03 -10.70
CA ALA A 231 9.29 1.22 -11.30
C ALA A 231 9.61 1.04 -12.80
N GLU A 232 9.94 2.15 -13.47
CA GLU A 232 10.34 2.14 -14.88
C GLU A 232 11.58 1.25 -15.13
N ASP A 233 12.51 1.20 -14.18
CA ASP A 233 13.71 0.36 -14.25
C ASP A 233 13.49 -1.09 -13.82
N GLY A 234 12.26 -1.46 -13.42
CA GLY A 234 11.89 -2.78 -12.95
C GLY A 234 12.16 -3.03 -11.45
N THR A 235 12.53 -2.00 -10.67
CA THR A 235 12.59 -2.09 -9.21
C THR A 235 11.18 -2.29 -8.65
N ILE A 236 11.02 -3.24 -7.76
CA ILE A 236 9.71 -3.60 -7.17
C ILE A 236 9.72 -3.21 -5.70
N VAL A 237 8.66 -2.54 -5.26
CA VAL A 237 8.36 -2.27 -3.86
C VAL A 237 6.97 -2.81 -3.54
N GLU A 238 6.89 -3.61 -2.51
CA GLU A 238 5.62 -4.17 -2.04
C GLU A 238 5.02 -3.30 -0.94
N TYR A 239 3.74 -3.01 -1.08
CA TYR A 239 2.91 -2.36 -0.08
C TYR A 239 1.88 -3.35 0.43
N VAL A 240 1.70 -3.41 1.75
CA VAL A 240 0.72 -4.32 2.37
C VAL A 240 -0.44 -3.51 2.92
N VAL A 241 -1.59 -3.58 2.24
CA VAL A 241 -2.85 -3.06 2.78
C VAL A 241 -3.30 -4.02 3.88
N LYS A 242 -3.23 -3.56 5.10
CA LYS A 242 -3.57 -4.37 6.27
C LYS A 242 -5.08 -4.56 6.40
N THR A 243 -5.47 -5.71 6.91
CA THR A 243 -6.83 -5.93 7.41
C THR A 243 -7.20 -4.79 8.36
N PRO A 244 -8.35 -4.11 8.16
CA PRO A 244 -8.65 -2.90 8.92
C PRO A 244 -8.92 -3.19 10.40
N VAL A 245 -8.58 -2.20 11.22
CA VAL A 245 -8.94 -2.21 12.63
C VAL A 245 -10.43 -1.91 12.77
N LYS A 246 -11.18 -2.80 13.39
CA LYS A 246 -12.60 -2.59 13.71
C LYS A 246 -12.70 -1.69 14.95
N VAL A 247 -13.48 -0.64 14.85
CA VAL A 247 -13.67 0.33 15.92
C VAL A 247 -15.15 0.39 16.27
N LYS A 248 -15.44 0.19 17.53
CA LYS A 248 -16.79 0.38 18.03
C LYS A 248 -17.09 1.86 18.18
N ILE A 249 -17.95 2.37 17.30
CA ILE A 249 -18.44 3.74 17.41
C ILE A 249 -19.55 3.76 18.45
N THR A 250 -19.26 4.31 19.59
CA THR A 250 -20.32 4.59 20.59
C THR A 250 -20.93 5.94 20.22
N VAL A 251 -22.04 5.93 19.51
CA VAL A 251 -22.85 7.12 19.33
C VAL A 251 -23.52 7.43 20.65
N MET A 252 -23.06 8.47 21.30
CA MET A 252 -23.79 9.01 22.44
C MET A 252 -25.07 9.63 21.92
N ASN A 253 -26.17 8.91 22.05
CA ASN A 253 -27.49 9.48 21.86
C ASN A 253 -27.81 10.39 23.04
N CYS A 254 -27.33 11.63 22.96
CA CYS A 254 -27.82 12.68 23.82
C CYS A 254 -29.27 12.97 23.43
N LYS A 255 -30.20 12.22 24.03
CA LYS A 255 -31.62 12.56 23.89
C LYS A 255 -31.85 13.82 24.72
N LEU A 256 -32.14 14.94 24.05
CA LEU A 256 -32.47 16.22 24.70
C LEU A 256 -33.66 16.13 25.63
N ASP A 257 -34.55 15.15 25.46
CA ASP A 257 -35.64 14.86 26.39
C ASP A 257 -35.17 14.51 27.79
N LYS A 258 -33.94 13.98 27.95
CA LYS A 258 -33.27 13.76 29.24
C LYS A 258 -32.54 15.00 29.78
N TRP A 259 -32.42 16.03 28.97
CA TRP A 259 -31.79 17.30 29.36
C TRP A 259 -32.84 18.31 29.85
N LYS A 260 -33.93 17.80 30.38
CA LYS A 260 -34.93 18.66 31.01
C LYS A 260 -34.37 19.32 32.26
N THR A 261 -34.96 20.38 32.64
CA THR A 261 -34.67 21.24 33.77
C THR A 261 -34.24 20.55 35.04
N ASP A 262 -34.82 19.39 35.30
CA ASP A 262 -34.61 18.64 36.52
C ASP A 262 -33.18 18.10 36.67
N LEU A 263 -32.47 17.88 35.58
CA LEU A 263 -31.06 17.46 35.58
C LEU A 263 -30.10 18.59 35.87
N PHE A 264 -30.46 19.82 35.55
CA PHE A 264 -29.62 20.98 35.76
C PHE A 264 -29.97 21.75 37.03
N MET A 265 -31.19 21.67 37.49
CA MET A 265 -31.66 22.40 38.65
C MET A 265 -31.31 21.77 40.00
N GLY A 266 -30.98 20.51 40.03
CA GLY A 266 -30.62 19.85 41.28
C GLY A 266 -29.26 20.26 41.89
N GLN A 267 -28.44 20.99 41.17
CA GLN A 267 -27.10 21.33 41.58
C GLN A 267 -26.76 22.82 41.70
N VAL A 268 -27.64 23.67 41.22
CA VAL A 268 -27.34 25.10 41.23
C VAL A 268 -28.54 25.90 41.69
N SER A 269 -28.51 26.31 42.92
CA SER A 269 -29.46 27.28 43.43
C SER A 269 -29.08 28.67 42.94
N TYR A 270 -29.70 29.10 41.85
CA TYR A 270 -29.72 30.51 41.54
C TYR A 270 -30.97 31.11 42.12
N PRO A 271 -30.80 32.26 42.76
CA PRO A 271 -31.94 33.04 43.05
C PRO A 271 -32.55 33.48 41.72
N THR A 272 -33.85 33.36 41.65
CA THR A 272 -34.64 33.98 40.62
C THR A 272 -34.29 35.47 40.56
N PRO A 273 -33.86 36.01 39.42
CA PRO A 273 -33.63 37.43 39.32
C PRO A 273 -34.93 38.18 39.65
N ASP A 274 -34.78 39.33 40.26
CA ASP A 274 -35.89 40.22 40.45
C ASP A 274 -36.47 40.72 39.12
N GLU A 275 -37.53 41.47 39.19
CA GLU A 275 -38.19 42.06 38.00
C GLU A 275 -37.26 42.95 37.17
N LYS A 276 -36.13 43.33 37.69
CA LYS A 276 -35.09 44.14 37.02
C LYS A 276 -33.95 43.29 36.45
N GLY A 277 -34.04 41.96 36.57
CA GLY A 277 -33.02 41.04 36.08
C GLY A 277 -31.79 40.94 37.02
N VAL A 278 -31.87 41.43 38.23
CA VAL A 278 -30.77 41.40 39.19
C VAL A 278 -30.86 40.13 40.06
N ALA A 279 -29.85 39.33 39.99
CA ALA A 279 -29.71 38.13 40.85
C ALA A 279 -29.16 38.56 42.22
N THR A 280 -29.92 38.28 43.26
CA THR A 280 -29.60 38.76 44.64
C THR A 280 -28.91 37.75 45.49
N SER A 281 -28.13 36.84 44.98
CA SER A 281 -27.43 35.91 45.82
C SER A 281 -26.04 35.51 45.41
N ASN A 282 -25.55 34.96 46.33
CA ASN A 282 -24.23 34.48 46.66
C ASN A 282 -23.61 33.50 45.68
N GLY A 283 -23.56 33.86 44.46
CA GLY A 283 -22.59 33.27 43.58
C GLY A 283 -22.83 31.82 43.24
N GLY A 284 -22.87 31.58 42.11
CA GLY A 284 -22.86 30.39 41.38
C GLY A 284 -23.38 30.67 39.99
N ALA A 285 -22.86 30.03 38.97
CA ALA A 285 -23.36 30.14 37.64
C ALA A 285 -24.46 29.12 37.39
N GLY A 286 -25.61 29.45 36.92
CA GLY A 286 -26.72 28.53 36.64
C GLY A 286 -27.28 28.72 35.26
N PHE A 287 -27.90 27.66 34.85
CA PHE A 287 -28.66 27.67 33.61
C PHE A 287 -30.13 27.67 33.98
N PHE A 288 -30.88 28.54 33.34
CA PHE A 288 -32.32 28.51 33.40
C PHE A 288 -32.83 27.77 32.17
N ASN A 289 -33.71 26.85 32.40
CA ASN A 289 -34.39 26.19 31.34
C ASN A 289 -35.56 27.09 30.88
N GLY A 290 -35.48 27.43 29.65
CA GLY A 290 -36.15 28.32 28.80
C GLY A 290 -37.62 28.41 28.70
N ALA A 291 -38.42 28.16 29.73
CA ALA A 291 -39.84 28.47 29.62
C ALA A 291 -40.11 29.98 29.54
N GLU A 292 -39.29 30.81 30.19
CA GLU A 292 -39.36 32.26 30.05
C GLU A 292 -37.93 32.81 30.18
N PRO A 293 -37.33 33.29 29.08
CA PRO A 293 -36.06 33.97 29.14
C PRO A 293 -36.22 35.26 29.97
N LYS A 294 -35.59 35.26 31.13
CA LYS A 294 -35.48 36.49 31.93
C LYS A 294 -34.28 37.29 31.42
N LEU A 295 -34.45 38.56 31.27
CA LEU A 295 -33.40 39.44 30.83
C LEU A 295 -32.14 39.22 31.64
N GLY A 296 -31.04 38.93 31.00
CA GLY A 296 -29.76 38.74 31.65
C GLY A 296 -29.35 37.32 31.94
N PHE A 297 -30.05 36.29 31.51
CA PHE A 297 -29.70 34.89 31.76
C PHE A 297 -29.69 34.03 30.47
N PRO A 298 -28.76 33.09 30.36
CA PRO A 298 -28.70 32.18 29.22
C PRO A 298 -29.96 31.32 29.19
N VAL A 299 -30.43 31.11 27.98
CA VAL A 299 -31.58 30.25 27.70
C VAL A 299 -31.07 29.06 26.91
N ILE A 300 -31.49 27.87 27.30
CA ILE A 300 -31.30 26.67 26.50
C ILE A 300 -32.63 26.30 25.87
N GLU A 301 -32.66 26.37 24.54
CA GLU A 301 -33.82 25.97 23.76
C GLU A 301 -33.56 24.71 23.00
N GLU A 302 -34.62 23.92 22.82
CA GLU A 302 -34.58 22.78 21.93
C GLU A 302 -34.89 23.27 20.51
N GLU A 303 -33.97 22.99 19.58
CA GLU A 303 -34.17 23.26 18.16
C GLU A 303 -34.03 22.00 17.32
N LYS A 304 -34.52 22.09 16.08
CA LYS A 304 -34.36 21.02 15.11
C LYS A 304 -32.87 20.89 14.71
N GLY A 305 -32.22 19.78 15.08
CA GLY A 305 -30.87 19.48 14.67
C GLY A 305 -30.79 18.84 13.27
N PHE A 306 -29.59 18.54 12.84
CA PHE A 306 -29.32 17.85 11.56
C PHE A 306 -29.98 16.46 11.53
N LYS A 307 -29.94 15.73 12.66
CA LYS A 307 -30.70 14.49 12.91
C LYS A 307 -31.35 14.60 14.28
N GLY A 308 -32.68 14.81 14.31
CA GLY A 308 -33.43 14.97 15.54
C GLY A 308 -33.40 16.38 16.10
N HIS A 309 -33.09 16.53 17.38
CA HIS A 309 -33.10 17.78 18.11
C HIS A 309 -31.71 18.23 18.50
N ALA A 310 -31.50 19.51 18.64
CA ALA A 310 -30.27 20.13 19.08
C ALA A 310 -30.54 21.10 20.26
N ALA A 311 -29.58 21.27 21.13
CA ALA A 311 -29.59 22.27 22.15
C ALA A 311 -29.08 23.61 21.56
N LYS A 312 -29.89 24.65 21.63
CA LYS A 312 -29.47 25.99 21.29
C LYS A 312 -29.13 26.74 22.59
N LEU A 313 -27.89 27.12 22.71
CA LEU A 313 -27.43 27.97 23.82
C LEU A 313 -27.49 29.43 23.40
N ILE A 314 -28.34 30.19 24.01
CA ILE A 314 -28.47 31.61 23.75
C ILE A 314 -27.59 32.35 24.78
N THR A 315 -26.55 33.01 24.30
CA THR A 315 -25.69 33.85 25.13
C THR A 315 -26.36 35.12 25.53
N LEU A 316 -26.06 35.59 26.73
CA LEU A 316 -26.65 36.76 27.34
C LEU A 316 -26.29 38.07 26.67
N ASP A 317 -27.21 39.01 26.69
CA ASP A 317 -26.86 40.43 26.62
C ASP A 317 -26.20 40.84 27.95
N SER A 318 -24.88 40.88 27.95
CA SER A 318 -24.08 41.20 29.13
C SER A 318 -24.38 42.60 29.73
N ARG A 319 -25.03 43.48 28.98
CA ARG A 319 -25.38 44.83 29.42
C ARG A 319 -26.44 44.85 30.52
N THR A 320 -27.15 43.77 30.69
CA THR A 320 -28.27 43.68 31.63
C THR A 320 -27.97 42.91 32.90
N TYR A 321 -26.82 42.21 32.95
CA TYR A 321 -26.40 41.47 34.14
C TYR A 321 -25.72 42.39 35.13
N MET A 322 -26.18 42.40 36.40
CA MET A 322 -25.68 43.28 37.46
C MET A 322 -25.60 44.76 37.05
N ASN A 323 -26.58 45.25 36.33
CA ASN A 323 -26.61 46.62 35.79
C ASN A 323 -25.38 47.00 34.94
N GLY A 324 -24.82 46.02 34.22
CA GLY A 324 -23.66 46.25 33.35
C GLY A 324 -22.30 46.22 34.07
N ILE A 325 -22.26 45.92 35.36
CA ILE A 325 -21.02 45.89 36.12
C ILE A 325 -20.18 44.61 35.87
N ALA A 326 -20.81 43.50 35.56
CA ALA A 326 -20.15 42.23 35.27
C ALA A 326 -20.66 41.59 34.00
N PRO A 327 -19.97 41.79 32.89
CA PRO A 327 -20.36 41.16 31.63
C PRO A 327 -20.14 39.66 31.70
N ILE A 328 -21.16 38.86 31.45
CA ILE A 328 -21.04 37.41 31.24
C ILE A 328 -20.72 37.16 29.78
N THR A 329 -19.50 36.73 29.51
CA THR A 329 -19.01 36.56 28.15
C THR A 329 -18.93 35.07 27.72
N SER A 330 -19.26 34.15 28.60
CA SER A 330 -19.17 32.71 28.31
C SER A 330 -20.37 31.96 28.87
N GLY A 331 -20.77 30.95 28.12
CA GLY A 331 -21.70 29.92 28.56
C GLY A 331 -21.06 28.52 28.27
N SER A 332 -21.29 27.58 29.15
CA SER A 332 -20.82 26.22 28.97
C SER A 332 -21.95 25.25 29.19
N LEU A 333 -22.05 24.27 28.32
CA LEU A 333 -22.96 23.14 28.47
C LEU A 333 -22.15 21.95 29.02
N PHE A 334 -22.55 21.46 30.15
CA PHE A 334 -21.91 20.29 30.77
C PHE A 334 -22.82 19.07 30.66
N THR A 335 -22.25 17.93 30.25
CA THR A 335 -22.92 16.64 30.33
C THR A 335 -22.59 16.00 31.68
N GLY A 336 -23.56 15.29 32.25
CA GLY A 336 -23.31 14.47 33.44
C GLY A 336 -22.31 13.32 33.16
N LYS A 337 -21.88 12.63 34.21
CA LYS A 337 -21.11 11.40 34.06
C LYS A 337 -21.88 10.40 33.21
N PHE A 338 -21.23 9.88 32.21
CA PHE A 338 -21.71 8.72 31.47
C PHE A 338 -21.25 7.45 32.24
N GLU A 339 -22.21 6.61 32.61
CA GLU A 339 -21.96 5.24 33.09
C GLU A 339 -22.05 4.28 31.92
#